data_b961b4ae5b9359418433e9eddffda6db
#
_entry.id   b961b4ae5b9359418433e9eddffda6db
#
_cell.length_a   1.000
_cell.length_b   1.000
_cell.length_c   1.000
_cell.angle_alpha   90.00
_cell.angle_beta   90.00
_cell.angle_gamma   90.00
#
_symmetry.space_group_name_H-M   'P 1'
#
loop_
_entity.id
_entity.type
_entity.pdbx_description
1 polymer ?
#
loop_
_entity_poly.entity_id
_entity_poly.type
_entity_poly.pdbx_seq_one_letter_code
_entity_poly.pdbx_strand_id
1 'polypeptide(L)' 'MNINFAVDKAYESKSLKELVDAPVAAIQGVSEGDAKHLKEAFGIDTIGELAANKYFRIAQAIADLAQLEEKGK' A
#
# COMPACT_ATOMS: atom_id res chain seq x y z
N MET A 1 7.68 -15.43 -3.89
CA MET A 1 6.97 -14.32 -4.54
C MET A 1 7.94 -13.21 -4.88
N ASN A 2 7.86 -12.68 -6.06
CA ASN A 2 8.76 -11.59 -6.48
C ASN A 2 8.10 -10.24 -6.24
N ILE A 3 8.47 -9.60 -5.13
CA ILE A 3 7.92 -8.30 -4.75
C ILE A 3 8.41 -7.16 -5.66
N ASN A 4 9.43 -7.42 -6.47
CA ASN A 4 9.99 -6.38 -7.34
C ASN A 4 8.99 -5.84 -8.35
N PHE A 5 7.94 -6.58 -8.66
CA PHE A 5 6.88 -6.08 -9.53
C PHE A 5 6.01 -5.02 -8.89
N ALA A 6 6.05 -4.92 -7.57
CA ALA A 6 5.16 -4.01 -6.83
C ALA A 6 5.80 -2.65 -6.56
N VAL A 7 7.10 -2.51 -6.77
CA VAL A 7 7.82 -1.28 -6.46
C VAL A 7 8.60 -0.76 -7.66
N ASP A 8 8.93 0.52 -7.64
CA ASP A 8 9.74 1.15 -8.69
C ASP A 8 11.13 0.53 -8.72
N LYS A 9 11.75 0.57 -9.90
CA LYS A 9 13.02 -0.07 -10.14
C LYS A 9 14.11 0.32 -9.14
N ALA A 10 14.11 1.56 -8.68
CA ALA A 10 15.09 2.05 -7.72
C ALA A 10 15.01 1.32 -6.37
N TYR A 11 13.90 0.65 -6.10
CA TYR A 11 13.66 -0.01 -4.83
C TYR A 11 13.63 -1.54 -4.91
N GLU A 12 13.92 -2.10 -6.09
CA GLU A 12 13.82 -3.56 -6.29
C GLU A 12 14.78 -4.38 -5.44
N SER A 13 15.92 -3.81 -5.07
CA SER A 13 16.93 -4.51 -4.27
C SER A 13 16.74 -4.32 -2.76
N LYS A 14 15.73 -3.57 -2.34
CA LYS A 14 15.50 -3.29 -0.93
C LYS A 14 14.85 -4.48 -0.23
N SER A 15 15.15 -4.66 1.06
CA SER A 15 14.46 -5.65 1.87
C SER A 15 13.04 -5.17 2.17
N LEU A 16 12.17 -6.07 2.61
CA LEU A 16 10.81 -5.69 2.98
C LEU A 16 10.80 -4.69 4.12
N LYS A 17 11.72 -4.82 5.09
CA LYS A 17 11.82 -3.87 6.19
C LYS A 17 12.20 -2.48 5.69
N GLU A 18 13.11 -2.41 4.73
CA GLU A 18 13.48 -1.14 4.14
C GLU A 18 12.34 -0.52 3.34
N LEU A 19 11.56 -1.36 2.65
CA LEU A 19 10.41 -0.90 1.87
C LEU A 19 9.32 -0.30 2.74
N VAL A 20 9.14 -0.80 3.96
CA VAL A 20 8.15 -0.25 4.89
C VAL A 20 8.43 1.24 5.15
N ASP A 21 9.71 1.61 5.23
CA ASP A 21 10.09 2.99 5.49
C ASP A 21 10.26 3.83 4.22
N ALA A 22 10.10 3.22 3.05
CA ALA A 22 10.22 3.93 1.78
C ALA A 22 9.00 4.82 1.52
N PRO A 23 9.17 5.88 0.71
CA PRO A 23 8.03 6.74 0.35
C PRO A 23 6.92 5.94 -0.33
N VAL A 24 5.69 6.35 -0.13
CA VAL A 24 4.54 5.66 -0.74
C VAL A 24 4.65 5.67 -2.28
N ALA A 25 5.28 6.69 -2.86
CA ALA A 25 5.49 6.77 -4.31
C ALA A 25 6.44 5.68 -4.83
N ALA A 26 7.13 4.96 -3.95
CA ALA A 26 7.96 3.83 -4.37
C ALA A 26 7.13 2.66 -4.88
N ILE A 27 5.85 2.61 -4.52
CA ILE A 27 4.95 1.58 -5.05
C ILE A 27 4.71 1.90 -6.53
N GLN A 28 4.94 0.90 -7.38
CA GLN A 28 4.76 1.10 -8.81
C GLN A 28 3.31 1.46 -9.11
N GLY A 29 3.11 2.52 -9.88
CA GLY A 29 1.78 3.01 -10.19
C GLY A 29 1.30 4.16 -9.32
N VAL A 30 2.00 4.44 -8.21
CA VAL A 30 1.69 5.59 -7.37
C VAL A 30 2.56 6.76 -7.81
N SER A 31 1.94 7.79 -8.39
CA SER A 31 2.67 8.97 -8.88
C SER A 31 3.02 9.90 -7.71
N GLU A 32 3.90 10.86 -8.00
CA GLU A 32 4.21 11.89 -7.01
C GLU A 32 2.97 12.70 -6.63
N GLY A 33 2.08 12.95 -7.60
CA GLY A 33 0.82 13.63 -7.34
C GLY A 33 -0.09 12.83 -6.41
N ASP A 34 -0.17 11.52 -6.63
CA ASP A 34 -0.95 10.64 -5.78
C ASP A 34 -0.38 10.62 -4.36
N ALA A 35 0.95 10.55 -4.25
CA ALA A 35 1.60 10.57 -2.95
C ALA A 35 1.32 11.86 -2.20
N LYS A 36 1.33 12.98 -2.91
CA LYS A 36 1.01 14.27 -2.31
C LYS A 36 -0.42 14.29 -1.78
N HIS A 37 -1.37 13.75 -2.54
CA HIS A 37 -2.77 13.70 -2.12
C HIS A 37 -2.95 12.81 -0.88
N LEU A 38 -2.23 11.70 -0.80
CA LEU A 38 -2.27 10.83 0.38
C LEU A 38 -1.72 11.54 1.61
N LYS A 39 -0.64 12.31 1.43
CA LYS A 39 -0.08 13.10 2.50
C LYS A 39 -1.06 14.15 3.00
N GLU A 40 -1.66 14.88 2.08
CA GLU A 40 -2.58 15.97 2.42
C GLU A 40 -3.87 15.47 3.06
N ALA A 41 -4.40 14.35 2.55
CA ALA A 41 -5.68 13.85 3.02
C ALA A 41 -5.58 13.01 4.29
N PHE A 42 -4.52 12.22 4.44
CA PHE A 42 -4.41 11.22 5.50
C PHE A 42 -3.09 11.26 6.28
N GLY A 43 -2.17 12.15 5.92
CA GLY A 43 -0.88 12.22 6.58
C GLY A 43 0.02 11.05 6.26
N ILE A 44 -0.18 10.40 5.12
CA ILE A 44 0.56 9.21 4.73
C ILE A 44 1.78 9.59 3.89
N ASP A 45 2.98 9.25 4.37
CA ASP A 45 4.24 9.48 3.66
C ASP A 45 4.89 8.18 3.19
N THR A 46 4.82 7.14 4.02
CA THR A 46 5.55 5.89 3.76
C THR A 46 4.61 4.74 3.47
N ILE A 47 5.17 3.68 2.89
CA ILE A 47 4.42 2.44 2.65
C ILE A 47 3.87 1.90 3.98
N GLY A 48 4.69 1.96 5.03
CA GLY A 48 4.24 1.51 6.35
C GLY A 48 3.06 2.30 6.88
N GLU A 49 3.07 3.62 6.68
CA GLU A 49 1.97 4.47 7.12
C GLU A 49 0.69 4.18 6.34
N LEU A 50 0.82 3.90 5.04
CA LEU A 50 -0.33 3.49 4.24
C LEU A 50 -0.91 2.19 4.77
N ALA A 51 -0.05 1.21 5.05
CA ALA A 51 -0.48 -0.09 5.55
C ALA A 51 -1.14 0.00 6.93
N ALA A 52 -0.69 0.93 7.76
CA ALA A 52 -1.22 1.11 9.12
C ALA A 52 -2.48 1.96 9.17
N ASN A 53 -2.83 2.63 8.07
CA ASN A 53 -4.00 3.50 8.06
C ASN A 53 -5.28 2.70 8.28
N LYS A 54 -6.05 3.07 9.28
CA LYS A 54 -7.23 2.29 9.67
C LYS A 54 -8.30 2.22 8.60
N TYR A 55 -8.45 3.25 7.79
CA TYR A 55 -9.49 3.25 6.76
C TYR A 55 -9.17 2.25 5.65
N PHE A 56 -7.91 2.19 5.23
CA PHE A 56 -7.49 1.23 4.22
C PHE A 56 -7.56 -0.19 4.76
N ARG A 57 -7.20 -0.39 6.03
CA ARG A 57 -7.28 -1.71 6.65
C ARG A 57 -8.72 -2.19 6.76
N ILE A 58 -9.64 -1.30 7.13
CA ILE A 58 -11.06 -1.64 7.21
C ILE A 58 -11.60 -1.99 5.83
N ALA A 59 -11.23 -1.20 4.82
CA ALA A 59 -11.68 -1.48 3.46
C ALA A 59 -11.21 -2.85 2.97
N GLN A 60 -9.96 -3.22 3.25
CA GLN A 60 -9.44 -4.53 2.89
C GLN A 60 -10.18 -5.65 3.61
N ALA A 61 -10.44 -5.45 4.90
CA ALA A 61 -11.17 -6.45 5.69
C ALA A 61 -12.58 -6.66 5.15
N ILE A 62 -13.26 -5.59 4.78
CA ILE A 62 -14.61 -5.69 4.21
C ILE A 62 -14.57 -6.44 2.88
N ALA A 63 -13.61 -6.12 2.02
CA ALA A 63 -13.49 -6.79 0.74
C ALA A 63 -13.20 -8.29 0.89
N ASP A 64 -12.33 -8.63 1.84
CA ASP A 64 -11.99 -10.02 2.10
C ASP A 64 -13.20 -10.80 2.62
N LEU A 65 -13.94 -10.21 3.55
CA LEU A 65 -15.12 -10.86 4.13
C LEU A 65 -16.25 -10.98 3.11
N ALA A 66 -16.36 -10.00 2.21
CA ALA A 66 -17.38 -10.04 1.16
C ALA A 66 -17.21 -11.25 0.24
N GLN A 67 -15.96 -11.64 -0.04
CA GLN A 67 -15.70 -12.84 -0.83
C GLN A 67 -16.19 -14.10 -0.14
N LEU A 68 -16.02 -14.18 1.16
CA LEU A 68 -16.48 -15.32 1.94
C LEU A 68 -18.00 -15.36 2.00
N GLU A 69 -18.64 -14.21 2.10
CA GLU A 69 -20.09 -14.10 2.12
C GLU A 69 -20.71 -14.64 0.84
N GLU A 70 -20.13 -14.29 -0.30
CA GLU A 70 -20.60 -14.78 -1.59
C GLU A 70 -20.53 -16.31 -1.68
N LYS A 71 -19.43 -16.86 -1.16
CA LYS A 71 -19.24 -18.31 -1.18
C LYS A 71 -20.18 -19.03 -0.21
N GLY A 72 -20.60 -18.33 0.82
CA GLY A 72 -21.48 -18.89 1.84
C GLY A 72 -22.92 -19.07 1.40
N LYS A 73 -23.22 -18.53 0.23
CA LYS A 73 -24.55 -18.71 -0.34
C LYS A 73 -24.59 -19.96 -1.19
#